data_2e9d08a18c3c6fae64ede9276a3ceb33
#
_entry.id   2e9d08a18c3c6fae64ede9276a3ceb33
#
_cell.length_a   1.000
_cell.length_b   1.000
_cell.length_c   1.000
_cell.angle_alpha   90.00
_cell.angle_beta   90.00
_cell.angle_gamma   90.00
#
_symmetry.space_group_name_H-M   'P 1'
#
loop_
_entity.id
_entity.type
_entity.pdbx_description
1 polymer ?
#
loop_
_entity_poly.entity_id
_entity_poly.type
_entity_poly.pdbx_seq_one_letter_code
_entity_poly.pdbx_strand_id
1 'polypeptide(L)'
;MKNVTITLLFIIQTFSVRSQTVPGSIMPLNSNEFRNRIAIRELIDSFAYYADRTKAQRQAALFVENGTLEIYQSEPDTSKPIIVLKGRKELEEAFKGLEKYNMTFHLNGQNSIKFGDDTTGTVQCLAHHIFFENGKRMLQTEAIRYYDTYTRQNNRWLFVKRKLIIDWEDKRLSTP
;
A
#
# COMPACT_ATOMS: atom_id res chain seq x y z
N MET A 1 -30.80 -32.71 71.73
CA MET A 1 -30.75 -31.97 70.47
C MET A 1 -29.28 -31.74 70.15
N LYS A 2 -28.77 -32.38 69.11
CA LYS A 2 -27.34 -32.27 68.70
C LYS A 2 -27.23 -31.19 67.62
N ASN A 3 -26.49 -30.12 67.91
CA ASN A 3 -26.21 -29.06 66.93
C ASN A 3 -25.12 -29.55 65.97
N VAL A 4 -25.43 -29.64 64.65
CA VAL A 4 -24.49 -29.92 63.59
C VAL A 4 -24.02 -28.59 63.04
N THR A 5 -22.76 -28.24 63.29
CA THR A 5 -22.12 -27.06 62.69
C THR A 5 -21.54 -27.44 61.34
N ILE A 6 -22.09 -26.92 60.23
CA ILE A 6 -21.58 -27.10 58.88
C ILE A 6 -20.53 -26.02 58.64
N THR A 7 -19.26 -26.41 58.56
CA THR A 7 -18.17 -25.51 58.17
C THR A 7 -18.05 -25.53 56.64
N LEU A 8 -18.40 -24.40 56.03
CA LEU A 8 -18.27 -24.20 54.58
C LEU A 8 -16.80 -23.85 54.26
N LEU A 9 -16.10 -24.80 53.60
CA LEU A 9 -14.73 -24.58 53.13
C LEU A 9 -14.79 -23.87 51.77
N PHE A 10 -14.44 -22.58 51.73
CA PHE A 10 -14.25 -21.86 50.46
C PHE A 10 -12.88 -22.23 49.86
N ILE A 11 -12.88 -23.00 48.77
CA ILE A 11 -11.68 -23.24 47.97
C ILE A 11 -11.54 -22.05 47.00
N ILE A 12 -10.60 -21.14 47.27
CA ILE A 12 -10.21 -20.10 46.37
C ILE A 12 -9.30 -20.75 45.31
N GLN A 13 -9.86 -21.01 44.13
CA GLN A 13 -9.05 -21.38 42.96
C GLN A 13 -8.42 -20.11 42.39
N THR A 14 -7.13 -19.94 42.60
CA THR A 14 -6.33 -18.93 41.91
C THR A 14 -6.11 -19.37 40.47
N PHE A 15 -6.83 -18.77 39.52
CA PHE A 15 -6.53 -18.90 38.10
C PHE A 15 -5.25 -18.13 37.80
N SER A 16 -4.13 -18.82 37.60
CA SER A 16 -2.94 -18.26 36.99
C SER A 16 -3.21 -18.05 35.52
N VAL A 17 -3.49 -16.81 35.11
CA VAL A 17 -3.53 -16.41 33.70
C VAL A 17 -2.08 -16.48 33.19
N ARG A 18 -1.70 -17.59 32.57
CA ARG A 18 -0.49 -17.64 31.77
C ARG A 18 -0.74 -16.77 30.53
N SER A 19 -0.04 -15.65 30.44
CA SER A 19 0.06 -14.88 29.21
C SER A 19 0.59 -15.83 28.11
N GLN A 20 -0.29 -16.23 27.20
CA GLN A 20 0.15 -16.93 25.98
C GLN A 20 0.85 -15.89 25.12
N THR A 21 2.16 -16.01 24.96
CA THR A 21 2.89 -15.30 23.92
C THR A 21 2.37 -15.77 22.58
N VAL A 22 1.61 -14.93 21.90
CA VAL A 22 1.17 -15.17 20.53
C VAL A 22 2.44 -15.33 19.70
N PRO A 23 2.64 -16.46 18.98
CA PRO A 23 3.75 -16.60 18.04
C PRO A 23 3.60 -15.51 16.97
N GLY A 24 4.56 -14.61 16.86
CA GLY A 24 4.49 -13.43 16.01
C GLY A 24 4.30 -12.13 16.80
N SER A 25 4.76 -12.06 18.06
CA SER A 25 4.78 -10.81 18.81
C SER A 25 5.46 -9.75 17.94
N ILE A 26 4.68 -8.78 17.54
CA ILE A 26 5.17 -7.55 16.90
C ILE A 26 6.23 -6.98 17.84
N MET A 27 7.51 -7.06 17.43
CA MET A 27 8.58 -6.43 18.20
C MET A 27 8.19 -4.97 18.43
N PRO A 28 8.34 -4.43 19.66
CA PRO A 28 8.02 -3.03 19.89
C PRO A 28 8.86 -2.18 18.95
N LEU A 29 8.21 -1.52 17.99
CA LEU A 29 8.84 -0.62 17.05
C LEU A 29 9.46 0.52 17.86
N ASN A 30 10.74 0.82 17.63
CA ASN A 30 11.30 2.03 18.18
C ASN A 30 10.58 3.26 17.60
N SER A 31 10.55 4.35 18.31
CA SER A 31 9.81 5.55 17.93
C SER A 31 10.21 6.13 16.55
N ASN A 32 11.45 5.90 16.11
CA ASN A 32 11.95 6.33 14.81
C ASN A 32 11.42 5.43 13.70
N GLU A 33 11.44 4.13 13.89
CA GLU A 33 10.89 3.18 12.91
C GLU A 33 9.38 3.40 12.72
N PHE A 34 8.64 3.60 13.80
CA PHE A 34 7.22 3.90 13.74
C PHE A 34 6.93 5.16 12.91
N ARG A 35 7.64 6.27 13.18
CA ARG A 35 7.51 7.50 12.40
C ARG A 35 7.84 7.30 10.92
N ASN A 36 8.88 6.53 10.62
CA ASN A 36 9.26 6.24 9.24
C ASN A 36 8.21 5.40 8.52
N ARG A 37 7.61 4.41 9.20
CA ARG A 37 6.50 3.61 8.62
C ARG A 37 5.29 4.47 8.29
N ILE A 38 4.90 5.38 9.19
CA ILE A 38 3.81 6.33 8.92
C ILE A 38 4.15 7.22 7.73
N ALA A 39 5.34 7.82 7.71
CA ALA A 39 5.74 8.73 6.64
C ALA A 39 5.85 8.04 5.26
N ILE A 40 6.27 6.78 5.21
CA ILE A 40 6.25 5.98 3.97
C ILE A 40 4.81 5.64 3.58
N ARG A 41 3.94 5.32 4.54
CA ARG A 41 2.51 5.10 4.25
C ARG A 41 1.86 6.37 3.68
N GLU A 42 2.14 7.53 4.24
CA GLU A 42 1.68 8.82 3.71
C GLU A 42 2.20 9.10 2.28
N LEU A 43 3.45 8.72 1.97
CA LEU A 43 4.00 8.78 0.62
C LEU A 43 3.21 7.91 -0.35
N ILE A 44 2.93 6.66 0.03
CA ILE A 44 2.14 5.70 -0.76
C ILE A 44 0.73 6.24 -1.01
N ASP A 45 0.06 6.74 0.03
CA ASP A 45 -1.30 7.28 -0.07
C ASP A 45 -1.33 8.59 -0.86
N SER A 46 -0.29 9.42 -0.78
CA SER A 46 -0.13 10.62 -1.60
C SER A 46 -0.03 10.30 -3.09
N PHE A 47 0.62 9.19 -3.46
CA PHE A 47 0.70 8.76 -4.84
C PHE A 47 -0.70 8.46 -5.42
N ALA A 48 -1.53 7.71 -4.71
CA ALA A 48 -2.92 7.44 -5.06
C ALA A 48 -3.76 8.73 -5.08
N TYR A 49 -3.63 9.56 -4.05
CA TYR A 49 -4.35 10.83 -3.93
C TYR A 49 -4.10 11.78 -5.11
N TYR A 50 -2.84 11.88 -5.58
CA TYR A 50 -2.52 12.75 -6.73
C TYR A 50 -2.95 12.11 -8.06
N ALA A 51 -2.93 10.79 -8.19
CA ALA A 51 -3.50 10.09 -9.33
C ALA A 51 -5.00 10.40 -9.49
N ASP A 52 -5.78 10.24 -8.40
CA ASP A 52 -7.23 10.47 -8.39
C ASP A 52 -7.65 11.92 -8.65
N ARG A 53 -6.71 12.85 -8.57
CA ARG A 53 -6.93 14.28 -8.80
C ARG A 53 -6.18 14.82 -10.01
N THR A 54 -5.64 13.90 -10.83
CA THR A 54 -4.88 14.26 -12.06
C THR A 54 -3.79 15.32 -11.78
N LYS A 55 -3.09 15.18 -10.64
CA LYS A 55 -1.99 16.07 -10.24
C LYS A 55 -0.64 15.46 -10.64
N ALA A 56 -0.46 15.19 -11.93
CA ALA A 56 0.68 14.49 -12.50
C ALA A 56 2.03 15.02 -12.02
N GLN A 57 2.23 16.34 -12.02
CA GLN A 57 3.45 16.97 -11.52
C GLN A 57 3.71 16.67 -10.04
N ARG A 58 2.66 16.74 -9.19
CA ARG A 58 2.80 16.44 -7.76
C ARG A 58 3.06 14.96 -7.54
N GLN A 59 2.46 14.10 -8.35
CA GLN A 59 2.67 12.65 -8.30
C GLN A 59 4.11 12.30 -8.69
N ALA A 60 4.66 12.89 -9.76
CA ALA A 60 6.05 12.74 -10.16
C ALA A 60 7.04 13.27 -9.11
N ALA A 61 6.69 14.35 -8.42
CA ALA A 61 7.52 14.92 -7.35
C ALA A 61 7.67 14.03 -6.11
N LEU A 62 6.89 12.94 -5.99
CA LEU A 62 7.05 11.91 -4.96
C LEU A 62 8.26 11.00 -5.22
N PHE A 63 8.84 11.04 -6.40
CA PHE A 63 10.06 10.31 -6.76
C PHE A 63 11.30 11.18 -6.56
N VAL A 64 12.46 10.55 -6.40
CA VAL A 64 13.75 11.23 -6.58
C VAL A 64 13.88 11.75 -8.01
N GLU A 65 14.80 12.68 -8.28
CA GLU A 65 14.94 13.30 -9.61
C GLU A 65 15.07 12.27 -10.74
N ASN A 66 15.90 11.24 -10.54
CA ASN A 66 16.12 10.16 -11.50
C ASN A 66 15.35 8.89 -11.12
N GLY A 67 14.23 9.03 -10.38
CA GLY A 67 13.41 7.89 -9.96
C GLY A 67 12.78 7.15 -11.14
N THR A 68 12.43 5.89 -10.94
CA THR A 68 11.90 5.04 -12.00
C THR A 68 10.54 4.42 -11.64
N LEU A 69 9.67 4.32 -12.66
CA LEU A 69 8.50 3.47 -12.65
C LEU A 69 8.67 2.41 -13.73
N GLU A 70 8.57 1.14 -13.33
CA GLU A 70 8.67 -0.01 -14.22
C GLU A 70 7.32 -0.76 -14.20
N ILE A 71 6.75 -1.05 -15.36
CA ILE A 71 5.49 -1.78 -15.49
C ILE A 71 5.78 -3.19 -16.01
N TYR A 72 5.19 -4.19 -15.37
CA TYR A 72 5.38 -5.60 -15.66
C TYR A 72 4.04 -6.27 -15.94
N GLN A 73 4.05 -7.30 -16.79
CA GLN A 73 2.91 -8.20 -17.02
C GLN A 73 2.88 -9.40 -16.06
N SER A 74 3.99 -9.68 -15.39
CA SER A 74 4.15 -10.79 -14.44
C SER A 74 5.21 -10.44 -13.41
N GLU A 75 5.53 -11.38 -12.50
CA GLU A 75 6.50 -11.14 -11.43
C GLU A 75 7.85 -10.60 -11.94
N PRO A 76 8.37 -9.51 -11.34
CA PRO A 76 9.59 -8.84 -11.79
C PRO A 76 10.84 -9.72 -11.76
N ASP A 77 10.86 -10.74 -10.90
CA ASP A 77 12.00 -11.65 -10.76
C ASP A 77 12.10 -12.65 -11.92
N THR A 78 11.00 -12.84 -12.66
CA THR A 78 10.88 -13.80 -13.77
C THR A 78 10.65 -13.15 -15.13
N SER A 79 10.47 -11.83 -15.19
CA SER A 79 10.13 -11.11 -16.41
C SER A 79 10.88 -9.78 -16.53
N LYS A 80 10.92 -9.26 -17.76
CA LYS A 80 11.39 -7.89 -18.03
C LYS A 80 10.23 -6.92 -17.98
N PRO A 81 10.48 -5.65 -17.60
CA PRO A 81 9.45 -4.62 -17.68
C PRO A 81 9.03 -4.39 -19.13
N ILE A 82 7.73 -4.19 -19.35
CA ILE A 82 7.18 -3.80 -20.65
C ILE A 82 7.29 -2.31 -20.90
N ILE A 83 7.33 -1.52 -19.81
CA ILE A 83 7.51 -0.05 -19.84
C ILE A 83 8.50 0.32 -18.74
N VAL A 84 9.42 1.21 -19.06
CA VAL A 84 10.33 1.82 -18.08
C VAL A 84 10.30 3.33 -18.28
N LEU A 85 9.90 4.05 -17.24
CA LEU A 85 9.86 5.50 -17.19
C LEU A 85 10.96 6.00 -16.24
N LYS A 86 11.78 6.94 -16.68
CA LYS A 86 12.94 7.43 -15.92
C LYS A 86 12.90 8.95 -15.74
N GLY A 87 13.02 9.35 -14.47
CA GLY A 87 13.06 10.75 -14.08
C GLY A 87 11.68 11.40 -14.07
N ARG A 88 11.57 12.46 -13.28
CA ARG A 88 10.29 13.13 -13.02
C ARG A 88 9.58 13.62 -14.28
N LYS A 89 10.32 14.00 -15.32
CA LYS A 89 9.72 14.52 -16.58
C LYS A 89 8.94 13.42 -17.31
N GLU A 90 9.53 12.24 -17.49
CA GLU A 90 8.84 11.12 -18.15
C GLU A 90 7.70 10.60 -17.27
N LEU A 91 7.90 10.56 -15.94
CA LEU A 91 6.86 10.18 -14.98
C LEU A 91 5.66 11.14 -15.03
N GLU A 92 5.89 12.45 -15.03
CA GLU A 92 4.83 13.45 -15.13
C GLU A 92 4.03 13.27 -16.42
N GLU A 93 4.72 13.10 -17.56
CA GLU A 93 4.05 12.92 -18.84
C GLU A 93 3.18 11.67 -18.88
N ALA A 94 3.70 10.56 -18.34
CA ALA A 94 2.94 9.31 -18.24
C ALA A 94 1.73 9.44 -17.30
N PHE A 95 1.86 10.14 -16.17
CA PHE A 95 0.77 10.31 -15.19
C PHE A 95 -0.36 11.20 -15.74
N LYS A 96 -0.09 12.11 -16.69
CA LYS A 96 -1.14 12.84 -17.42
C LYS A 96 -2.07 11.90 -18.20
N GLY A 97 -1.62 10.69 -18.52
CA GLY A 97 -2.45 9.67 -19.15
C GLY A 97 -3.72 9.30 -18.37
N LEU A 98 -3.79 9.59 -17.07
CA LEU A 98 -5.01 9.41 -16.27
C LEU A 98 -6.09 10.46 -16.60
N GLU A 99 -5.79 11.57 -17.24
CA GLU A 99 -6.74 12.58 -17.67
C GLU A 99 -7.76 12.06 -18.69
N LYS A 100 -7.46 10.92 -19.34
CA LYS A 100 -8.41 10.25 -20.25
C LYS A 100 -9.65 9.68 -19.54
N TYR A 101 -9.55 9.45 -18.23
CA TYR A 101 -10.64 8.92 -17.44
C TYR A 101 -11.50 10.03 -16.84
N ASN A 102 -12.81 9.83 -16.80
CA ASN A 102 -13.74 10.76 -16.16
C ASN A 102 -13.60 10.77 -14.64
N MET A 103 -13.20 9.62 -14.08
CA MET A 103 -12.97 9.43 -12.66
C MET A 103 -11.96 8.32 -12.47
N THR A 104 -11.06 8.50 -11.52
CA THR A 104 -10.18 7.45 -11.00
C THR A 104 -10.33 7.36 -9.49
N PHE A 105 -10.16 6.16 -8.96
CA PHE A 105 -10.18 5.91 -7.54
C PHE A 105 -9.21 4.78 -7.21
N HIS A 106 -8.19 5.08 -6.38
CA HIS A 106 -7.18 4.13 -5.95
C HIS A 106 -7.32 3.86 -4.46
N LEU A 107 -7.50 2.59 -4.09
CA LEU A 107 -7.57 2.14 -2.70
C LEU A 107 -6.31 1.33 -2.37
N ASN A 108 -5.39 1.91 -1.60
CA ASN A 108 -4.24 1.20 -1.09
C ASN A 108 -4.66 0.26 0.07
N GLY A 109 -4.42 -1.02 -0.12
CA GLY A 109 -4.68 -2.08 0.86
C GLY A 109 -3.46 -2.38 1.73
N GLN A 110 -3.12 -3.68 1.81
CA GLN A 110 -2.00 -4.17 2.59
C GLN A 110 -0.68 -3.61 2.08
N ASN A 111 0.20 -3.29 3.01
CA ASN A 111 1.57 -2.94 2.70
C ASN A 111 2.53 -3.61 3.70
N SER A 112 3.75 -3.84 3.25
CA SER A 112 4.87 -4.21 4.12
C SER A 112 6.05 -3.31 3.83
N ILE A 113 6.82 -2.97 4.85
CA ILE A 113 8.01 -2.13 4.73
C ILE A 113 9.15 -2.83 5.46
N LYS A 114 10.28 -3.00 4.79
CA LYS A 114 11.52 -3.54 5.34
C LYS A 114 12.57 -2.45 5.35
N PHE A 115 13.13 -2.18 6.52
CA PHE A 115 14.28 -1.29 6.69
C PHE A 115 15.56 -2.12 6.65
N GLY A 116 16.59 -1.62 5.98
CA GLY A 116 17.89 -2.25 5.82
C GLY A 116 18.81 -1.28 5.08
N ASP A 117 19.83 -1.79 4.41
CA ASP A 117 20.70 -0.99 3.53
C ASP A 117 19.88 -0.28 2.46
N ASP A 118 18.92 -1.00 1.89
CA ASP A 118 17.82 -0.43 1.11
C ASP A 118 16.51 -0.53 1.90
N THR A 119 15.76 0.57 1.94
CA THR A 119 14.38 0.53 2.44
C THR A 119 13.44 0.15 1.31
N THR A 120 12.78 -1.00 1.45
CA THR A 120 11.89 -1.56 0.44
C THR A 120 10.49 -1.79 0.98
N GLY A 121 9.52 -1.96 0.11
CA GLY A 121 8.16 -2.32 0.51
C GLY A 121 7.34 -2.91 -0.62
N THR A 122 6.23 -3.52 -0.21
CA THR A 122 5.18 -4.00 -1.11
C THR A 122 3.87 -3.36 -0.76
N VAL A 123 3.05 -3.07 -1.76
CA VAL A 123 1.72 -2.47 -1.60
C VAL A 123 0.74 -3.17 -2.52
N GLN A 124 -0.46 -3.44 -2.02
CA GLN A 124 -1.59 -3.83 -2.86
C GLN A 124 -2.49 -2.61 -3.06
N CYS A 125 -2.98 -2.45 -4.28
CA CYS A 125 -3.87 -1.36 -4.64
C CYS A 125 -5.00 -1.89 -5.53
N LEU A 126 -6.22 -1.43 -5.26
CA LEU A 126 -7.35 -1.62 -6.15
C LEU A 126 -7.63 -0.28 -6.82
N ALA A 127 -7.52 -0.24 -8.16
CA ALA A 127 -7.80 0.95 -8.95
C ALA A 127 -9.11 0.79 -9.73
N HIS A 128 -9.92 1.84 -9.71
CA HIS A 128 -11.15 1.94 -10.50
C HIS A 128 -11.05 3.14 -11.42
N HIS A 129 -11.38 2.92 -12.70
CA HIS A 129 -11.41 3.97 -13.71
C HIS A 129 -12.77 4.00 -14.38
N ILE A 130 -13.42 5.16 -14.37
CA ILE A 130 -14.67 5.41 -15.09
C ILE A 130 -14.34 6.21 -16.35
N PHE A 131 -14.84 5.75 -17.48
CA PHE A 131 -14.69 6.40 -18.76
C PHE A 131 -15.87 6.08 -19.70
N PHE A 132 -15.97 6.76 -20.85
CA PHE A 132 -16.95 6.47 -21.86
C PHE A 132 -16.28 5.83 -23.09
N GLU A 133 -16.88 4.74 -23.56
CA GLU A 133 -16.49 4.03 -24.77
C GLU A 133 -17.73 3.77 -25.61
N ASN A 134 -17.76 4.27 -26.86
CA ASN A 134 -18.90 4.16 -27.76
C ASN A 134 -20.23 4.66 -27.13
N GLY A 135 -20.14 5.75 -26.36
CA GLY A 135 -21.30 6.35 -25.67
C GLY A 135 -21.77 5.59 -24.42
N LYS A 136 -21.13 4.50 -24.06
CA LYS A 136 -21.45 3.71 -22.87
C LYS A 136 -20.47 4.02 -21.74
N ARG A 137 -21.02 4.16 -20.53
CA ARG A 137 -20.19 4.32 -19.33
C ARG A 137 -19.57 2.99 -18.95
N MET A 138 -18.25 2.97 -18.84
CA MET A 138 -17.44 1.78 -18.50
C MET A 138 -16.82 1.94 -17.12
N LEU A 139 -16.66 0.82 -16.44
CA LEU A 139 -15.82 0.67 -15.24
C LEU A 139 -14.70 -0.30 -15.58
N GLN A 140 -13.48 0.13 -15.44
CA GLN A 140 -12.28 -0.71 -15.41
C GLN A 140 -11.80 -0.82 -13.98
N THR A 141 -11.56 -2.03 -13.52
CA THR A 141 -11.01 -2.35 -12.21
C THR A 141 -9.69 -3.07 -12.39
N GLU A 142 -8.65 -2.63 -11.72
CA GLU A 142 -7.31 -3.23 -11.76
C GLU A 142 -6.85 -3.58 -10.34
N ALA A 143 -6.47 -4.84 -10.13
CA ALA A 143 -5.75 -5.24 -8.94
C ALA A 143 -4.25 -5.10 -9.20
N ILE A 144 -3.62 -4.20 -8.45
CA ILE A 144 -2.24 -3.79 -8.67
C ILE A 144 -1.39 -4.18 -7.46
N ARG A 145 -0.19 -4.69 -7.74
CA ARG A 145 0.87 -4.79 -6.74
C ARG A 145 2.01 -3.86 -7.10
N TYR A 146 2.55 -3.21 -6.07
CA TYR A 146 3.76 -2.41 -6.17
C TYR A 146 4.88 -3.07 -5.38
N TYR A 147 6.09 -3.06 -5.95
CA TYR A 147 7.35 -3.31 -5.25
C TYR A 147 8.16 -2.04 -5.30
N ASP A 148 8.39 -1.46 -4.15
CA ASP A 148 8.96 -0.13 -4.00
C ASP A 148 10.34 -0.15 -3.36
N THR A 149 11.19 0.75 -3.80
CA THR A 149 12.42 1.14 -3.12
C THR A 149 12.31 2.61 -2.73
N TYR A 150 12.62 2.91 -1.48
CA TYR A 150 12.48 4.25 -0.92
C TYR A 150 13.83 4.80 -0.47
N THR A 151 13.94 6.13 -0.44
CA THR A 151 15.05 6.84 0.20
C THR A 151 14.54 8.06 0.95
N ARG A 152 15.34 8.55 1.88
CA ARG A 152 15.04 9.77 2.63
C ARG A 152 15.97 10.89 2.21
N GLN A 153 15.42 11.98 1.65
CA GLN A 153 16.14 13.18 1.25
C GLN A 153 15.47 14.40 1.89
N ASN A 154 16.26 15.30 2.48
CA ASN A 154 15.74 16.52 3.10
C ASN A 154 14.56 16.28 4.06
N ASN A 155 14.70 15.27 4.92
CA ASN A 155 13.67 14.81 5.87
C ASN A 155 12.34 14.30 5.24
N ARG A 156 12.32 14.03 3.95
CA ARG A 156 11.15 13.47 3.23
C ARG A 156 11.48 12.11 2.65
N TRP A 157 10.55 11.17 2.75
CA TRP A 157 10.63 9.91 2.04
C TRP A 157 10.20 10.11 0.58
N LEU A 158 10.92 9.47 -0.35
CA LEU A 158 10.69 9.52 -1.79
C LEU A 158 10.83 8.12 -2.37
N PHE A 159 10.12 7.86 -3.47
CA PHE A 159 10.36 6.66 -4.28
C PHE A 159 11.68 6.80 -5.05
N VAL A 160 12.55 5.81 -4.94
CA VAL A 160 13.69 5.62 -5.85
C VAL A 160 13.20 4.83 -7.08
N LYS A 161 12.48 3.76 -6.80
CA LYS A 161 11.91 2.87 -7.81
C LYS A 161 10.54 2.38 -7.36
N ARG A 162 9.60 2.32 -8.30
CA ARG A 162 8.33 1.61 -8.14
C ARG A 162 8.19 0.62 -9.30
N LYS A 163 8.00 -0.65 -8.99
CA LYS A 163 7.59 -1.67 -9.96
C LYS A 163 6.10 -1.89 -9.81
N LEU A 164 5.37 -1.83 -10.91
CA LEU A 164 3.91 -1.98 -10.96
C LEU A 164 3.58 -3.26 -11.73
N ILE A 165 2.77 -4.13 -11.12
CA ILE A 165 2.24 -5.33 -11.74
C ILE A 165 0.71 -5.25 -11.67
N ILE A 166 0.04 -5.46 -12.81
CA ILE A 166 -1.42 -5.63 -12.85
C ILE A 166 -1.68 -7.13 -12.76
N ASP A 167 -2.14 -7.59 -11.59
CA ASP A 167 -2.42 -9.01 -11.34
C ASP A 167 -3.63 -9.50 -12.13
N TRP A 168 -4.66 -8.67 -12.20
CA TRP A 168 -5.84 -8.89 -13.03
C TRP A 168 -6.55 -7.58 -13.32
N GLU A 169 -7.32 -7.57 -14.39
CA GLU A 169 -8.16 -6.48 -14.85
C GLU A 169 -9.58 -6.99 -15.15
N ASP A 170 -10.59 -6.20 -14.79
CA ASP A 170 -11.97 -6.39 -15.21
C ASP A 170 -12.51 -5.10 -15.84
N LYS A 171 -13.10 -5.21 -17.02
CA LYS A 171 -13.72 -4.10 -17.74
C LYS A 171 -15.17 -4.44 -18.06
N ARG A 172 -16.08 -3.61 -17.59
CA ARG A 172 -17.53 -3.86 -17.74
C ARG A 172 -18.32 -2.58 -17.87
N LEU A 173 -19.57 -2.70 -18.28
CA LEU A 173 -20.53 -1.59 -18.21
C LEU A 173 -20.70 -1.16 -16.74
N SER A 174 -20.64 0.15 -16.53
CA SER A 174 -20.97 0.76 -15.23
C SER A 174 -22.41 1.20 -15.27
N THR A 175 -23.22 0.61 -14.41
CA THR A 175 -24.57 1.14 -14.15
C THR A 175 -24.48 2.28 -13.14
N PRO A 176 -25.32 3.34 -13.27
CA PRO A 176 -25.37 4.43 -12.31
C PRO A 176 -25.68 3.95 -10.90
#